data_0f793bdf91233deb41266e070f17e40c
#
_entry.id   0f793bdf91233deb41266e070f17e40c
#
_cell.length_a   1.000
_cell.length_b   1.000
_cell.length_c   1.000
_cell.angle_alpha   90.00
_cell.angle_beta   90.00
_cell.angle_gamma   90.00
#
_symmetry.space_group_name_H-M   'P 1'
#
loop_
_entity.id
_entity.type
_entity.pdbx_description
1 polymer ?
#
loop_
_entity_poly.entity_id
_entity_poly.type
_entity_poly.pdbx_seq_one_letter_code
_entity_poly.pdbx_strand_id
1 'polypeptide(L)'
;DWNNDLIYAYNNSNTPNIVKWDSDADSTGTFAFESKDIDFGFPAVRKKIYRVRVSYKGNGTGVTVQYRINGDNNTLKPFFRTIADPAGSTDNTNSDTTPLLDVGTDDWVLAELKPAVSADSNNVYSFQIVFGGTPTADFKINDISIVYRAKSIK
;
A
#
# COMPACT_ATOMS: atom_id res chain seq x y z
N ASP A 1 18.36 -19.27 5.59
CA ASP A 1 19.27 -20.16 6.30
C ASP A 1 18.54 -21.47 6.72
N TRP A 2 19.17 -22.29 7.55
CA TRP A 2 18.62 -23.56 8.02
C TRP A 2 17.37 -23.43 8.93
N ASN A 3 17.11 -22.23 9.47
CA ASN A 3 15.91 -21.88 10.25
C ASN A 3 14.77 -21.31 9.37
N ASN A 4 14.91 -21.33 8.06
CA ASN A 4 14.02 -20.68 7.10
C ASN A 4 13.98 -19.15 7.20
N ASP A 5 15.01 -18.55 7.79
CA ASP A 5 15.12 -17.10 7.82
C ASP A 5 15.57 -16.55 6.46
N LEU A 6 15.01 -15.43 6.06
CA LEU A 6 15.45 -14.71 4.88
C LEU A 6 16.78 -14.01 5.18
N ILE A 7 17.81 -14.32 4.40
CA ILE A 7 19.10 -13.62 4.41
C ILE A 7 19.22 -12.80 3.15
N TYR A 8 19.60 -11.54 3.27
CA TYR A 8 19.84 -10.67 2.13
C TYR A 8 21.11 -9.85 2.29
N ALA A 9 21.68 -9.46 1.15
CA ALA A 9 22.85 -8.59 1.11
C ALA A 9 22.43 -7.21 0.63
N TYR A 10 22.97 -6.17 1.23
CA TYR A 10 22.83 -4.80 0.75
C TYR A 10 24.13 -4.03 0.93
N ASN A 11 24.27 -2.96 0.16
CA ASN A 11 25.43 -2.09 0.23
C ASN A 11 25.05 -0.80 0.98
N ASN A 12 25.70 -0.55 2.10
CA ASN A 12 25.55 0.67 2.86
C ASN A 12 26.83 1.50 2.78
N SER A 13 26.78 2.64 2.10
CA SER A 13 27.91 3.56 1.96
C SER A 13 29.21 2.87 1.50
N ASN A 14 29.12 2.03 0.45
CA ASN A 14 30.21 1.21 -0.09
C ASN A 14 30.71 0.08 0.81
N THR A 15 30.00 -0.22 1.88
CA THR A 15 30.30 -1.37 2.73
C THR A 15 29.26 -2.46 2.46
N PRO A 16 29.65 -3.63 1.95
CA PRO A 16 28.73 -4.74 1.76
C PRO A 16 28.33 -5.32 3.14
N ASN A 17 27.04 -5.49 3.34
CA ASN A 17 26.48 -6.08 4.55
C ASN A 17 25.64 -7.30 4.16
N ILE A 18 25.73 -8.35 4.95
CA ILE A 18 24.84 -9.51 4.90
C ILE A 18 24.04 -9.50 6.19
N VAL A 19 22.73 -9.43 6.07
CA VAL A 19 21.83 -9.37 7.21
C VAL A 19 20.76 -10.44 7.11
N LYS A 20 20.29 -10.87 8.25
CA LYS A 20 19.15 -11.72 8.41
C LYS A 20 17.91 -10.86 8.54
N TRP A 21 16.84 -11.22 7.85
CA TRP A 21 15.54 -10.64 8.13
C TRP A 21 15.06 -11.15 9.49
N ASP A 22 14.97 -10.26 10.44
CA ASP A 22 14.47 -10.55 11.77
C ASP A 22 13.05 -10.01 11.90
N SER A 23 12.07 -10.92 11.91
CA SER A 23 10.66 -10.57 12.05
C SER A 23 10.30 -10.15 13.47
N ASP A 24 11.16 -10.44 14.43
CA ASP A 24 10.93 -10.18 15.86
C ASP A 24 11.70 -8.93 16.34
N ALA A 25 12.45 -8.29 15.45
CA ALA A 25 13.14 -7.05 15.79
C ALA A 25 12.14 -5.94 16.07
N ASP A 26 12.16 -5.40 17.26
CA ASP A 26 11.39 -4.22 17.69
C ASP A 26 11.84 -2.92 17.00
N SER A 27 12.50 -3.02 15.86
CA SER A 27 13.02 -1.86 15.18
C SER A 27 11.93 -1.19 14.32
N THR A 28 11.60 0.03 14.66
CA THR A 28 10.83 0.94 13.82
C THR A 28 11.68 1.40 12.64
N GLY A 29 11.83 0.54 11.64
CA GLY A 29 12.55 0.88 10.42
C GLY A 29 11.65 1.58 9.40
N THR A 30 12.21 2.52 8.65
CA THR A 30 11.53 3.04 7.45
C THR A 30 11.52 1.95 6.40
N PHE A 31 10.35 1.70 5.81
CA PHE A 31 10.21 0.80 4.68
C PHE A 31 9.67 1.52 3.44
N ALA A 32 9.94 0.96 2.29
CA ALA A 32 9.33 1.35 1.03
C ALA A 32 8.96 0.09 0.25
N PHE A 33 7.73 0.03 -0.23
CA PHE A 33 7.25 -1.04 -1.09
C PHE A 33 6.53 -0.42 -2.28
N GLU A 34 6.93 -0.81 -3.47
CA GLU A 34 6.26 -0.44 -4.70
C GLU A 34 5.88 -1.71 -5.47
N SER A 35 4.61 -1.84 -5.82
CA SER A 35 4.21 -2.94 -6.70
C SER A 35 4.77 -2.70 -8.11
N LYS A 36 4.80 -3.74 -8.93
CA LYS A 36 4.92 -3.51 -10.37
C LYS A 36 3.76 -2.65 -10.87
N ASP A 37 3.92 -2.07 -12.04
CA ASP A 37 2.83 -1.39 -12.76
C ASP A 37 1.86 -2.45 -13.31
N ILE A 38 0.66 -2.56 -12.71
CA ILE A 38 -0.29 -3.63 -12.93
C ILE A 38 -1.24 -3.24 -14.06
N ASP A 39 -1.19 -3.94 -15.17
CA ASP A 39 -2.07 -3.75 -16.33
C ASP A 39 -3.33 -4.63 -16.31
N PHE A 40 -3.47 -5.47 -15.27
CA PHE A 40 -4.60 -6.39 -15.08
C PHE A 40 -4.77 -7.42 -16.22
N GLY A 41 -3.69 -7.73 -16.95
CA GLY A 41 -3.71 -8.62 -18.10
C GLY A 41 -4.27 -8.01 -19.39
N PHE A 42 -4.62 -6.72 -19.38
CA PHE A 42 -5.21 -6.01 -20.53
C PHE A 42 -4.54 -4.64 -20.74
N PRO A 43 -3.30 -4.59 -21.24
CA PRO A 43 -2.51 -3.35 -21.30
C PRO A 43 -3.12 -2.27 -22.19
N ALA A 44 -3.84 -2.65 -23.26
CA ALA A 44 -4.46 -1.71 -24.20
C ALA A 44 -5.87 -1.25 -23.77
N VAL A 45 -6.44 -1.86 -22.72
CA VAL A 45 -7.81 -1.55 -22.27
C VAL A 45 -7.76 -0.55 -21.13
N ARG A 46 -8.54 0.53 -21.24
CA ARG A 46 -8.71 1.48 -20.15
C ARG A 46 -9.54 0.89 -19.02
N LYS A 47 -9.17 1.21 -17.78
CA LYS A 47 -9.85 0.77 -16.57
C LYS A 47 -10.32 1.95 -15.75
N LYS A 48 -11.31 1.70 -14.91
CA LYS A 48 -11.65 2.57 -13.79
C LYS A 48 -11.29 1.83 -12.50
N ILE A 49 -10.44 2.43 -11.69
CA ILE A 49 -10.12 1.94 -10.34
C ILE A 49 -11.16 2.53 -9.39
N TYR A 50 -11.87 1.68 -8.67
CA TYR A 50 -12.88 2.13 -7.71
C TYR A 50 -12.31 2.28 -6.32
N ARG A 51 -11.53 1.27 -5.89
CA ARG A 51 -10.98 1.22 -4.53
C ARG A 51 -9.82 0.25 -4.44
N VAL A 52 -9.01 0.44 -3.42
CA VAL A 52 -8.01 -0.52 -2.95
C VAL A 52 -8.43 -0.95 -1.55
N ARG A 53 -8.41 -2.24 -1.28
CA ARG A 53 -8.66 -2.78 0.05
C ARG A 53 -7.35 -3.28 0.63
N VAL A 54 -7.06 -2.90 1.86
CA VAL A 54 -5.87 -3.31 2.59
C VAL A 54 -6.30 -4.00 3.88
N SER A 55 -5.98 -5.28 4.00
CA SER A 55 -6.16 -6.01 5.25
C SER A 55 -4.90 -5.87 6.09
N TYR A 56 -5.01 -5.28 7.28
CA TYR A 56 -3.86 -4.99 8.12
C TYR A 56 -4.24 -5.06 9.61
N LYS A 57 -3.25 -5.05 10.48
CA LYS A 57 -3.39 -4.89 11.93
C LYS A 57 -2.22 -4.09 12.49
N GLY A 58 -2.35 -3.64 13.74
CA GLY A 58 -1.39 -2.79 14.41
C GLY A 58 -1.54 -1.32 14.06
N ASN A 59 -0.55 -0.51 14.38
CA ASN A 59 -0.60 0.92 14.19
C ASN A 59 -0.11 1.33 12.80
N GLY A 60 -1.03 1.71 11.92
CA GLY A 60 -0.79 2.16 10.56
C GLY A 60 -0.59 3.67 10.39
N THR A 61 -0.61 4.47 11.47
CA THR A 61 -0.57 5.95 11.36
C THR A 61 0.71 6.50 10.76
N GLY A 62 1.83 5.78 10.85
CA GLY A 62 3.10 6.10 10.21
C GLY A 62 3.26 5.57 8.79
N VAL A 63 2.22 4.96 8.22
CA VAL A 63 2.29 4.30 6.91
C VAL A 63 1.65 5.17 5.84
N THR A 64 2.42 5.55 4.83
CA THR A 64 1.92 6.21 3.63
C THR A 64 1.37 5.16 2.67
N VAL A 65 0.20 5.44 2.07
CA VAL A 65 -0.38 4.64 1.00
C VAL A 65 -0.79 5.56 -0.12
N GLN A 66 -0.15 5.40 -1.26
CA GLN A 66 -0.35 6.24 -2.44
C GLN A 66 -0.38 5.35 -3.70
N TYR A 67 -0.67 5.94 -4.84
CA TYR A 67 -0.66 5.22 -6.10
C TYR A 67 -0.07 6.06 -7.23
N ARG A 68 0.37 5.36 -8.28
CA ARG A 68 0.73 5.93 -9.58
C ARG A 68 -0.11 5.28 -10.66
N ILE A 69 -0.20 5.92 -11.81
CA ILE A 69 -0.97 5.44 -12.96
C ILE A 69 -0.17 5.57 -14.24
N ASN A 70 -0.41 4.67 -15.18
CA ASN A 70 0.09 4.74 -16.56
C ASN A 70 1.63 4.84 -16.68
N GLY A 71 2.37 4.21 -15.76
CA GLY A 71 3.83 4.25 -15.77
C GLY A 71 4.44 5.59 -15.34
N ASP A 72 3.65 6.51 -14.77
CA ASP A 72 4.18 7.77 -14.24
C ASP A 72 4.95 7.53 -12.94
N ASN A 73 6.26 7.60 -13.01
CA ASN A 73 7.13 7.41 -11.84
C ASN A 73 7.32 8.68 -10.98
N ASN A 74 6.79 9.81 -11.41
CA ASN A 74 7.07 11.10 -10.78
C ASN A 74 5.94 11.56 -9.84
N THR A 75 4.69 11.15 -10.13
CA THR A 75 3.52 11.71 -9.44
C THR A 75 2.86 10.67 -8.55
N LEU A 76 3.03 10.82 -7.26
CA LEU A 76 2.28 10.05 -6.24
C LEU A 76 0.91 10.71 -6.00
N LYS A 77 -0.13 9.90 -5.99
CA LYS A 77 -1.52 10.31 -5.81
C LYS A 77 -2.10 9.74 -4.52
N PRO A 78 -2.83 10.55 -3.73
CA PRO A 78 -3.38 10.12 -2.44
C PRO A 78 -4.69 9.35 -2.59
N PHE A 79 -5.05 8.67 -1.50
CA PHE A 79 -6.35 8.02 -1.31
C PHE A 79 -7.22 8.78 -0.30
N PHE A 80 -8.53 8.54 -0.36
CA PHE A 80 -9.41 8.67 0.80
C PHE A 80 -9.56 7.32 1.49
N ARG A 81 -9.72 7.33 2.78
CA ARG A 81 -10.31 6.22 3.50
C ARG A 81 -11.82 6.33 3.48
N THR A 82 -12.52 5.24 3.20
CA THR A 82 -13.99 5.26 3.00
C THR A 82 -14.78 4.38 3.95
N ILE A 83 -14.11 3.59 4.78
CA ILE A 83 -14.76 2.75 5.79
C ILE A 83 -14.23 3.17 7.15
N ALA A 84 -15.15 3.38 8.11
CA ALA A 84 -14.80 3.54 9.51
C ALA A 84 -14.03 2.29 9.97
N ASP A 85 -13.00 2.49 10.76
CA ASP A 85 -12.36 1.39 11.44
C ASP A 85 -13.21 0.85 12.58
N PRO A 86 -12.85 -0.29 13.18
CA PRO A 86 -13.55 -0.85 14.33
C PRO A 86 -13.58 0.07 15.56
N ALA A 87 -12.66 1.02 15.64
CA ALA A 87 -12.59 2.01 16.72
C ALA A 87 -13.58 3.18 16.53
N GLY A 88 -14.39 3.16 15.46
CA GLY A 88 -15.41 4.17 15.22
C GLY A 88 -14.90 5.48 14.63
N SER A 89 -13.68 5.50 14.11
CA SER A 89 -13.18 6.65 13.36
C SER A 89 -13.99 6.83 12.09
N THR A 90 -14.56 8.01 11.95
CA THR A 90 -15.36 8.35 10.80
C THR A 90 -14.51 8.58 9.56
N ASP A 91 -15.13 8.32 8.45
CA ASP A 91 -14.67 8.56 7.11
C ASP A 91 -13.81 9.82 6.98
N ASN A 92 -12.59 9.67 6.54
CA ASN A 92 -11.76 10.80 6.23
C ASN A 92 -12.18 11.35 4.86
N THR A 93 -12.89 12.45 4.85
CA THR A 93 -13.35 13.12 3.62
C THR A 93 -12.25 13.86 2.89
N ASN A 94 -11.08 13.99 3.49
CA ASN A 94 -9.92 14.64 2.88
C ASN A 94 -8.98 13.61 2.27
N SER A 95 -8.32 13.98 1.19
CA SER A 95 -7.24 13.18 0.63
C SER A 95 -6.09 13.09 1.63
N ASP A 96 -5.63 11.88 1.90
CA ASP A 96 -4.57 11.63 2.86
C ASP A 96 -3.51 10.73 2.24
N THR A 97 -2.27 10.98 2.60
CA THR A 97 -1.14 10.12 2.26
C THR A 97 -0.94 9.01 3.30
N THR A 98 -1.49 9.16 4.51
CA THR A 98 -1.43 8.20 5.62
C THR A 98 -2.84 7.71 6.03
N PRO A 99 -3.54 6.99 5.15
CA PRO A 99 -4.96 6.67 5.36
C PRO A 99 -5.20 5.50 6.32
N LEU A 100 -4.17 4.85 6.82
CA LEU A 100 -4.28 3.75 7.77
C LEU A 100 -4.24 4.29 9.19
N LEU A 101 -5.05 3.71 10.08
CA LEU A 101 -5.16 4.10 11.49
C LEU A 101 -4.49 3.08 12.41
N ASP A 102 -4.42 3.42 13.69
CA ASP A 102 -4.12 2.45 14.73
C ASP A 102 -5.39 1.61 15.00
N VAL A 103 -5.30 0.31 14.75
CA VAL A 103 -6.41 -0.63 14.92
C VAL A 103 -6.11 -1.70 15.96
N GLY A 104 -4.98 -1.57 16.67
CA GLY A 104 -4.52 -2.58 17.62
C GLY A 104 -3.97 -3.84 16.96
N THR A 105 -3.57 -4.79 17.78
CA THR A 105 -2.84 -5.99 17.35
C THR A 105 -3.68 -7.27 17.27
N ASP A 106 -4.88 -7.25 17.84
CA ASP A 106 -5.65 -8.47 18.07
C ASP A 106 -6.34 -8.96 16.79
N ASP A 107 -6.98 -8.05 16.06
CA ASP A 107 -7.79 -8.39 14.90
C ASP A 107 -7.26 -7.82 13.59
N TRP A 108 -7.49 -8.55 12.50
CA TRP A 108 -7.27 -8.06 11.15
C TRP A 108 -8.42 -7.13 10.73
N VAL A 109 -8.08 -5.94 10.28
CA VAL A 109 -9.02 -4.91 9.86
C VAL A 109 -8.89 -4.66 8.37
N LEU A 110 -10.00 -4.39 7.71
CA LEU A 110 -10.05 -4.05 6.29
C LEU A 110 -10.22 -2.54 6.11
N ALA A 111 -9.18 -1.86 5.67
CA ALA A 111 -9.30 -0.49 5.18
C ALA A 111 -9.78 -0.49 3.73
N GLU A 112 -10.74 0.34 3.41
CA GLU A 112 -11.16 0.60 2.04
C GLU A 112 -10.75 2.02 1.62
N LEU A 113 -9.89 2.09 0.61
CA LEU A 113 -9.26 3.31 0.13
C LEU A 113 -9.79 3.64 -1.27
N LYS A 114 -10.30 4.84 -1.48
CA LYS A 114 -10.69 5.35 -2.81
C LYS A 114 -9.65 6.33 -3.33
N PRO A 115 -9.34 6.32 -4.63
CA PRO A 115 -8.57 7.40 -5.23
C PRO A 115 -9.18 8.77 -4.92
N ALA A 116 -8.38 9.69 -4.39
CA ALA A 116 -8.86 10.98 -3.92
C ALA A 116 -9.47 11.83 -5.05
N VAL A 117 -8.91 11.72 -6.25
CA VAL A 117 -9.43 12.41 -7.43
C VAL A 117 -10.01 11.37 -8.39
N SER A 118 -11.33 11.38 -8.56
CA SER A 118 -12.05 10.42 -9.42
C SER A 118 -11.58 10.46 -10.89
N ALA A 119 -11.15 11.62 -11.39
CA ALA A 119 -10.62 11.76 -12.74
C ALA A 119 -9.33 10.95 -12.94
N ASP A 120 -8.46 10.93 -11.94
CA ASP A 120 -7.18 10.22 -11.99
C ASP A 120 -7.34 8.71 -12.06
N SER A 121 -8.39 8.17 -11.46
CA SER A 121 -8.68 6.73 -11.44
C SER A 121 -9.54 6.26 -12.62
N ASN A 122 -9.93 7.18 -13.51
CA ASN A 122 -10.82 6.92 -14.63
C ASN A 122 -10.05 7.02 -15.96
N ASN A 123 -9.96 5.99 -16.74
CA ASN A 123 -9.14 5.84 -17.95
C ASN A 123 -7.67 5.46 -17.71
N VAL A 124 -7.44 4.62 -16.72
CA VAL A 124 -6.14 4.10 -16.34
C VAL A 124 -5.78 2.90 -17.22
N TYR A 125 -4.57 2.84 -17.76
CA TYR A 125 -4.04 1.67 -18.47
C TYR A 125 -3.33 0.73 -17.52
N SER A 126 -2.59 1.28 -16.56
CA SER A 126 -1.89 0.54 -15.52
C SER A 126 -1.94 1.27 -14.19
N PHE A 127 -1.75 0.54 -13.11
CA PHE A 127 -1.88 1.03 -11.76
C PHE A 127 -0.77 0.44 -10.87
N GLN A 128 -0.09 1.29 -10.13
CA GLN A 128 0.93 0.90 -9.18
C GLN A 128 0.54 1.39 -7.79
N ILE A 129 0.64 0.51 -6.81
CA ILE A 129 0.45 0.90 -5.41
C ILE A 129 1.80 1.09 -4.73
N VAL A 130 1.89 2.11 -3.88
CA VAL A 130 3.11 2.50 -3.18
C VAL A 130 2.80 2.62 -1.70
N PHE A 131 3.54 1.87 -0.89
CA PHE A 131 3.55 1.96 0.56
C PHE A 131 4.91 2.46 1.02
N GLY A 132 4.93 3.24 2.07
CA GLY A 132 6.16 3.68 2.69
C GLY A 132 5.91 4.24 4.08
N GLY A 133 6.98 4.59 4.78
CA GLY A 133 6.88 5.21 6.09
C GLY A 133 7.59 4.44 7.18
N THR A 134 7.31 4.83 8.41
CA THR A 134 7.92 4.25 9.61
C THR A 134 6.80 3.74 10.53
N PRO A 135 6.28 2.53 10.28
CA PRO A 135 5.26 1.93 11.13
C PRO A 135 5.83 1.55 12.48
N THR A 136 4.96 1.28 13.44
CA THR A 136 5.34 0.61 14.68
C THR A 136 5.64 -0.87 14.43
N ALA A 137 6.36 -1.52 15.35
CA ALA A 137 6.79 -2.92 15.19
C ALA A 137 5.63 -3.92 15.05
N ASP A 138 4.45 -3.57 15.54
CA ASP A 138 3.23 -4.39 15.49
C ASP A 138 2.44 -4.30 14.19
N PHE A 139 2.78 -3.35 13.32
CA PHE A 139 2.10 -3.16 12.04
C PHE A 139 2.35 -4.33 11.08
N LYS A 140 1.29 -4.92 10.56
CA LYS A 140 1.35 -6.03 9.59
C LYS A 140 0.31 -5.84 8.50
N ILE A 141 0.67 -6.16 7.26
CA ILE A 141 -0.26 -6.24 6.12
C ILE A 141 -0.44 -7.71 5.75
N ASN A 142 -1.69 -8.14 5.59
CA ASN A 142 -2.03 -9.48 5.15
C ASN A 142 -2.35 -9.55 3.66
N ASP A 143 -3.19 -8.63 3.17
CA ASP A 143 -3.67 -8.66 1.78
C ASP A 143 -3.90 -7.26 1.23
N ILE A 144 -3.73 -7.13 -0.08
CA ILE A 144 -4.01 -5.92 -0.83
C ILE A 144 -4.83 -6.31 -2.07
N SER A 145 -6.06 -5.82 -2.16
CA SER A 145 -6.96 -6.11 -3.26
C SER A 145 -7.36 -4.83 -4.00
N ILE A 146 -7.36 -4.87 -5.34
CA ILE A 146 -7.73 -3.74 -6.18
C ILE A 146 -9.07 -4.03 -6.87
N VAL A 147 -10.07 -3.18 -6.63
CA VAL A 147 -11.37 -3.27 -7.26
C VAL A 147 -11.42 -2.34 -8.46
N TYR A 148 -11.57 -2.93 -9.65
CA TYR A 148 -11.56 -2.19 -10.90
C TYR A 148 -12.63 -2.68 -11.87
N ARG A 149 -12.87 -1.91 -12.93
CA ARG A 149 -13.67 -2.30 -14.08
C ARG A 149 -12.91 -1.98 -15.37
N ALA A 150 -12.74 -2.97 -16.23
CA ALA A 150 -12.32 -2.75 -17.60
C ALA A 150 -13.41 -1.99 -18.39
N LYS A 151 -13.02 -1.03 -19.21
CA LYS A 151 -13.95 -0.31 -20.08
C LYS A 151 -14.08 -1.03 -21.41
N SER A 152 -15.30 -1.05 -21.97
CA SER A 152 -15.49 -1.58 -23.32
C SER A 152 -14.69 -0.76 -24.33
N ILE A 153 -14.04 -1.47 -25.23
CA ILE A 153 -13.48 -0.88 -26.45
C ILE A 153 -14.67 -0.58 -27.36
N LYS A 154 -14.87 0.69 -27.70
CA LYS A 154 -15.83 1.09 -28.71
C LYS A 154 -15.18 1.08 -30.07
#